data_04d1315d8bcd2e8aed2a4be72ee0ec73
#
_entry.id   04d1315d8bcd2e8aed2a4be72ee0ec73
#
_cell.length_a   1.000
_cell.length_b   1.000
_cell.length_c   1.000
_cell.angle_alpha   90.00
_cell.angle_beta   90.00
_cell.angle_gamma   90.00
#
_symmetry.space_group_name_H-M   'P 1'
#
loop_
_entity.id
_entity.type
_entity.pdbx_description
1 polymer ?
#
loop_
_entity_poly.entity_id
_entity_poly.type
_entity_poly.pdbx_seq_one_letter_code
_entity_poly.pdbx_strand_id
1 'polypeptide(L)'
;MLKFADFAIDIAHYHWLGHKTWHPLLSRISFEVRPGELVALVGSSGEGKSLLLQSTLGLLPDNMRCRGEILLDGQVLGESLKVDQRGKTLCYVPQGVSALNPLIRVGPQLLRAAQLSGVKLGLGEVAEQLQHYNLQPELVEEFPRKLSGGMAKRVLASCAALTHAQYILADEITSWLDDEHACQLLTHLKGFCQQGRGILWVTHDLALAARFADKIAVLHGGELHETLTPQALRENAGSPWVQSLWAALPEQQFLANGSFTYA
;
A
#
# COMPACT_ATOMS: atom_id res chain seq x y z
N MET A 1 14.67 -4.41 7.38
CA MET A 1 13.73 -5.38 6.79
C MET A 1 12.44 -5.37 7.60
N LEU A 2 11.29 -5.16 6.95
CA LEU A 2 9.96 -5.32 7.54
C LEU A 2 9.48 -6.76 7.28
N LYS A 3 9.16 -7.51 8.34
CA LYS A 3 8.80 -8.93 8.24
C LYS A 3 7.55 -9.22 9.06
N PHE A 4 6.64 -9.99 8.48
CA PHE A 4 5.50 -10.60 9.15
C PHE A 4 5.86 -12.07 9.43
N ALA A 5 5.66 -12.53 10.66
CA ALA A 5 5.99 -13.88 11.11
C ALA A 5 4.76 -14.52 11.77
N ASP A 6 4.15 -15.47 11.07
CA ASP A 6 2.90 -16.14 11.46
C ASP A 6 1.84 -15.17 11.99
N PHE A 7 1.73 -14.03 11.29
CA PHE A 7 0.89 -12.93 11.73
C PHE A 7 -0.58 -13.21 11.44
N ALA A 8 -1.45 -12.83 12.37
CA ALA A 8 -2.87 -13.03 12.28
C ALA A 8 -3.63 -11.85 12.91
N ILE A 9 -4.85 -11.60 12.43
CA ILE A 9 -5.77 -10.60 12.97
C ILE A 9 -7.11 -11.28 13.24
N ASP A 10 -7.59 -11.17 14.48
CA ASP A 10 -8.92 -11.64 14.86
C ASP A 10 -9.83 -10.43 15.13
N ILE A 11 -11.11 -10.54 14.78
CA ILE A 11 -12.17 -9.58 15.15
C ILE A 11 -13.07 -10.15 16.24
N ALA A 12 -13.46 -9.29 17.16
CA ALA A 12 -14.42 -9.65 18.22
C ALA A 12 -15.86 -9.52 17.73
N HIS A 13 -16.62 -10.57 17.90
CA HIS A 13 -18.07 -10.54 17.83
C HIS A 13 -18.66 -10.53 19.24
N TYR A 14 -19.50 -9.53 19.52
CA TYR A 14 -20.18 -9.40 20.79
C TYR A 14 -21.58 -10.01 20.70
N HIS A 15 -21.87 -10.96 21.59
CA HIS A 15 -23.20 -11.54 21.74
C HIS A 15 -24.02 -10.74 22.75
N TRP A 16 -25.33 -10.82 22.64
CA TRP A 16 -26.27 -10.04 23.45
C TRP A 16 -26.11 -10.24 24.98
N LEU A 17 -25.56 -11.39 25.43
CA LEU A 17 -25.27 -11.69 26.85
C LEU A 17 -23.85 -11.24 27.28
N GLY A 18 -23.19 -10.38 26.54
CA GLY A 18 -21.86 -9.88 26.86
C GLY A 18 -20.71 -10.87 26.57
N HIS A 19 -21.01 -12.07 26.08
CA HIS A 19 -19.98 -13.01 25.64
C HIS A 19 -19.30 -12.48 24.37
N LYS A 20 -17.97 -12.58 24.34
CA LYS A 20 -17.12 -12.15 23.23
C LYS A 20 -16.48 -13.38 22.57
N THR A 21 -16.72 -13.55 21.27
CA THR A 21 -16.04 -14.58 20.46
C THR A 21 -15.10 -13.91 19.48
N TRP A 22 -13.97 -14.58 19.19
CA TRP A 22 -12.98 -14.10 18.25
C TRP A 22 -13.07 -14.88 16.95
N HIS A 23 -13.13 -14.18 15.84
CA HIS A 23 -13.14 -14.75 14.49
C HIS A 23 -11.90 -14.32 13.73
N PRO A 24 -11.16 -15.24 13.07
CA PRO A 24 -10.00 -14.86 12.29
C PRO A 24 -10.42 -14.08 11.05
N LEU A 25 -9.76 -12.95 10.80
CA LEU A 25 -9.83 -12.18 9.56
C LEU A 25 -8.61 -12.44 8.68
N LEU A 26 -7.42 -12.48 9.31
CA LEU A 26 -6.17 -12.85 8.68
C LEU A 26 -5.50 -13.94 9.50
N SER A 27 -4.87 -14.91 8.83
CA SER A 27 -4.15 -16.03 9.44
C SER A 27 -2.91 -16.39 8.62
N ARG A 28 -1.87 -16.90 9.29
CA ARG A 28 -0.67 -17.45 8.63
C ARG A 28 0.01 -16.49 7.66
N ILE A 29 0.04 -15.19 7.98
CA ILE A 29 0.69 -14.21 7.15
C ILE A 29 2.18 -14.21 7.46
N SER A 30 2.99 -14.70 6.51
CA SER A 30 4.46 -14.77 6.65
C SER A 30 5.13 -14.35 5.36
N PHE A 31 5.64 -13.12 5.31
CA PHE A 31 6.46 -12.60 4.22
C PHE A 31 7.31 -11.43 4.71
N GLU A 32 8.19 -10.94 3.85
CA GLU A 32 9.10 -9.85 4.18
C GLU A 32 9.20 -8.83 3.05
N VAL A 33 9.47 -7.58 3.43
CA VAL A 33 9.80 -6.47 2.54
C VAL A 33 11.21 -6.02 2.87
N ARG A 34 12.11 -6.15 1.92
CA ARG A 34 13.51 -5.71 2.09
C ARG A 34 13.69 -4.26 1.68
N PRO A 35 14.72 -3.57 2.22
CA PRO A 35 15.13 -2.30 1.64
C PRO A 35 15.41 -2.44 0.13
N GLY A 36 14.94 -1.49 -0.65
CA GLY A 36 15.07 -1.51 -2.11
C GLY A 36 14.07 -2.41 -2.86
N GLU A 37 13.11 -3.03 -2.15
CA GLU A 37 12.16 -3.96 -2.73
C GLU A 37 10.73 -3.39 -2.72
N LEU A 38 10.00 -3.56 -3.82
CA LEU A 38 8.57 -3.33 -3.91
C LEU A 38 7.84 -4.67 -3.85
N VAL A 39 7.13 -4.92 -2.75
CA VAL A 39 6.28 -6.10 -2.57
C VAL A 39 4.83 -5.68 -2.76
N ALA A 40 4.14 -6.29 -3.72
CA ALA A 40 2.71 -6.13 -3.91
C ALA A 40 1.95 -7.20 -3.12
N LEU A 41 1.06 -6.79 -2.23
CA LEU A 41 0.09 -7.68 -1.57
C LEU A 41 -1.22 -7.64 -2.36
N VAL A 42 -1.48 -8.72 -3.10
CA VAL A 42 -2.63 -8.83 -3.99
C VAL A 42 -3.68 -9.75 -3.38
N GLY A 43 -4.95 -9.43 -3.56
CA GLY A 43 -6.08 -10.23 -3.11
C GLY A 43 -7.40 -9.53 -3.37
N SER A 44 -8.51 -10.24 -3.20
CA SER A 44 -9.85 -9.70 -3.41
C SER A 44 -10.19 -8.55 -2.45
N SER A 45 -11.13 -7.70 -2.83
CA SER A 45 -11.61 -6.64 -1.93
C SER A 45 -12.23 -7.25 -0.66
N GLY A 46 -11.95 -6.65 0.49
CA GLY A 46 -12.47 -7.12 1.78
C GLY A 46 -11.64 -8.21 2.47
N GLU A 47 -10.57 -8.72 1.88
CA GLU A 47 -9.72 -9.78 2.49
C GLU A 47 -8.79 -9.31 3.62
N GLY A 48 -8.90 -8.05 4.07
CA GLY A 48 -8.12 -7.56 5.22
C GLY A 48 -6.75 -6.98 4.89
N LYS A 49 -6.41 -6.77 3.61
CA LYS A 49 -5.11 -6.21 3.18
C LYS A 49 -4.78 -4.87 3.86
N SER A 50 -5.72 -3.94 3.88
CA SER A 50 -5.56 -2.64 4.56
C SER A 50 -5.38 -2.80 6.07
N LEU A 51 -6.02 -3.80 6.69
CA LEU A 51 -5.84 -4.09 8.11
C LEU A 51 -4.42 -4.55 8.41
N LEU A 52 -3.76 -5.26 7.48
CA LEU A 52 -2.35 -5.63 7.63
C LEU A 52 -1.45 -4.38 7.69
N LEU A 53 -1.68 -3.39 6.82
CA LEU A 53 -0.94 -2.12 6.87
C LEU A 53 -1.25 -1.34 8.16
N GLN A 54 -2.52 -1.27 8.55
CA GLN A 54 -2.95 -0.58 9.77
C GLN A 54 -2.37 -1.25 11.03
N SER A 55 -2.28 -2.58 11.06
CA SER A 55 -1.68 -3.32 12.18
C SER A 55 -0.21 -2.99 12.37
N THR A 56 0.53 -2.79 11.27
CA THR A 56 1.94 -2.38 11.30
C THR A 56 2.13 -1.01 11.97
N LEU A 57 1.10 -0.18 11.90
CA LEU A 57 1.09 1.16 12.48
C LEU A 57 0.39 1.23 13.85
N GLY A 58 -0.17 0.13 14.36
CA GLY A 58 -1.01 0.15 15.57
C GLY A 58 -2.26 1.02 15.40
N LEU A 59 -2.92 0.92 14.25
CA LEU A 59 -4.14 1.67 13.90
C LEU A 59 -5.37 0.77 13.78
N LEU A 60 -5.29 -0.47 14.29
CA LEU A 60 -6.45 -1.35 14.29
C LEU A 60 -7.54 -0.86 15.26
N PRO A 61 -8.81 -1.08 14.94
CA PRO A 61 -9.91 -0.86 15.88
C PRO A 61 -9.79 -1.69 17.17
N ASP A 62 -10.33 -1.18 18.28
CA ASP A 62 -10.27 -1.82 19.60
C ASP A 62 -10.95 -3.21 19.68
N ASN A 63 -11.84 -3.51 18.74
CA ASN A 63 -12.48 -4.80 18.62
C ASN A 63 -11.66 -5.81 17.80
N MET A 64 -10.41 -5.51 17.52
CA MET A 64 -9.47 -6.40 16.82
C MET A 64 -8.27 -6.69 17.71
N ARG A 65 -7.63 -7.82 17.48
CA ARG A 65 -6.36 -8.19 18.12
C ARG A 65 -5.43 -8.86 17.13
N CYS A 66 -4.12 -8.70 17.37
CA CYS A 66 -3.08 -9.37 16.60
C CYS A 66 -2.55 -10.60 17.34
N ARG A 67 -2.11 -11.60 16.57
CA ARG A 67 -1.28 -12.73 17.00
C ARG A 67 -0.08 -12.85 16.05
N GLY A 68 0.97 -13.54 16.47
CA GLY A 68 2.23 -13.56 15.72
C GLY A 68 2.99 -12.25 15.87
N GLU A 69 3.96 -12.02 15.01
CA GLU A 69 4.89 -10.90 15.15
C GLU A 69 5.05 -10.10 13.86
N ILE A 70 5.22 -8.79 14.03
CA ILE A 70 5.76 -7.91 12.99
C ILE A 70 7.13 -7.47 13.48
N LEU A 71 8.16 -7.66 12.64
CA LEU A 71 9.54 -7.27 12.96
C LEU A 71 9.98 -6.14 12.03
N LEU A 72 10.60 -5.15 12.61
CA LEU A 72 11.26 -4.05 11.90
C LEU A 72 12.75 -4.13 12.21
N ASP A 73 13.58 -4.41 11.19
CA ASP A 73 15.03 -4.59 11.29
C ASP A 73 15.45 -5.60 12.38
N GLY A 74 14.68 -6.70 12.49
CA GLY A 74 14.92 -7.78 13.45
C GLY A 74 14.36 -7.54 14.85
N GLN A 75 13.81 -6.36 15.12
CA GLN A 75 13.18 -6.04 16.40
C GLN A 75 11.65 -6.19 16.28
N VAL A 76 11.03 -6.84 17.26
CA VAL A 76 9.55 -6.95 17.32
C VAL A 76 8.92 -5.57 17.48
N LEU A 77 8.02 -5.27 16.57
CA LEU A 77 7.31 -4.00 16.50
C LEU A 77 6.13 -3.99 17.48
N GLY A 78 6.42 -3.78 18.77
CA GLY A 78 5.41 -3.63 19.84
C GLY A 78 4.63 -2.31 19.73
N GLU A 79 3.52 -2.18 20.47
CA GLU A 79 2.58 -1.05 20.31
C GLU A 79 3.23 0.33 20.50
N SER A 80 4.11 0.49 21.52
CA SER A 80 4.82 1.75 21.71
C SER A 80 5.77 2.07 20.56
N LEU A 81 6.49 1.06 20.06
CA LEU A 81 7.42 1.22 18.94
C LEU A 81 6.68 1.55 17.64
N LYS A 82 5.52 0.95 17.40
CA LYS A 82 4.66 1.30 16.24
C LYS A 82 4.35 2.79 16.21
N VAL A 83 3.96 3.37 17.35
CA VAL A 83 3.67 4.81 17.47
C VAL A 83 4.89 5.65 17.16
N ASP A 84 6.05 5.29 17.71
CA ASP A 84 7.31 6.02 17.53
C ASP A 84 7.83 5.97 16.08
N GLN A 85 7.53 4.91 15.36
CA GLN A 85 7.98 4.73 13.97
C GLN A 85 7.10 5.43 12.94
N ARG A 86 5.87 5.84 13.30
CA ARG A 86 4.95 6.55 12.39
C ARG A 86 5.56 7.86 11.89
N GLY A 87 5.60 8.03 10.59
CA GLY A 87 6.16 9.22 9.93
C GLY A 87 7.69 9.31 9.96
N LYS A 88 8.39 8.47 10.74
CA LYS A 88 9.85 8.41 10.79
C LYS A 88 10.41 7.31 9.90
N THR A 89 10.21 6.06 10.29
CA THR A 89 10.68 4.87 9.56
C THR A 89 9.56 4.28 8.68
N LEU A 90 8.29 4.43 9.10
CA LEU A 90 7.11 3.94 8.41
C LEU A 90 6.28 5.13 7.90
N CYS A 91 6.11 5.25 6.59
CA CYS A 91 5.20 6.19 5.95
C CYS A 91 3.97 5.43 5.43
N TYR A 92 2.77 5.90 5.76
CA TYR A 92 1.53 5.32 5.27
C TYR A 92 0.86 6.21 4.24
N VAL A 93 0.55 5.65 3.09
CA VAL A 93 -0.22 6.30 2.03
C VAL A 93 -1.59 5.60 1.99
N PRO A 94 -2.64 6.21 2.55
CA PRO A 94 -3.95 5.58 2.70
C PRO A 94 -4.73 5.54 1.38
N GLN A 95 -5.65 4.59 1.29
CA GLN A 95 -6.58 4.43 0.17
C GLN A 95 -7.51 5.64 0.01
N GLY A 96 -8.03 6.13 1.14
CA GLY A 96 -9.08 7.12 1.17
C GLY A 96 -8.57 8.56 1.13
N VAL A 97 -9.16 9.38 0.27
CA VAL A 97 -8.89 10.83 0.21
C VAL A 97 -9.36 11.56 1.49
N SER A 98 -10.21 10.92 2.29
CA SER A 98 -10.63 11.39 3.63
C SER A 98 -9.48 11.49 4.64
N ALA A 99 -8.32 10.93 4.34
CA ALA A 99 -7.11 11.13 5.13
C ALA A 99 -6.58 12.58 5.06
N LEU A 100 -6.93 13.33 4.03
CA LEU A 100 -6.70 14.77 3.99
C LEU A 100 -7.76 15.50 4.81
N ASN A 101 -7.32 16.33 5.77
CA ASN A 101 -8.23 17.16 6.55
C ASN A 101 -8.89 18.23 5.64
N PRO A 102 -10.22 18.22 5.46
CA PRO A 102 -10.90 19.15 4.54
C PRO A 102 -10.85 20.62 4.95
N LEU A 103 -10.50 20.90 6.20
CA LEU A 103 -10.44 22.25 6.79
C LEU A 103 -9.03 22.87 6.74
N ILE A 104 -8.02 22.11 6.31
CA ILE A 104 -6.62 22.58 6.22
C ILE A 104 -6.20 22.53 4.75
N ARG A 105 -5.48 23.54 4.29
CA ARG A 105 -4.92 23.57 2.93
C ARG A 105 -3.94 22.42 2.70
N VAL A 106 -3.73 22.05 1.46
CA VAL A 106 -2.88 20.91 1.05
C VAL A 106 -1.42 21.13 1.52
N GLY A 107 -0.84 22.27 1.23
CA GLY A 107 0.57 22.57 1.54
C GLY A 107 0.92 22.38 3.01
N PRO A 108 0.21 23.00 3.97
CA PRO A 108 0.43 22.77 5.40
C PRO A 108 0.34 21.30 5.85
N GLN A 109 -0.53 20.49 5.23
CA GLN A 109 -0.62 19.06 5.55
C GLN A 109 0.60 18.28 5.07
N LEU A 110 1.09 18.58 3.87
CA LEU A 110 2.30 17.99 3.31
C LEU A 110 3.55 18.42 4.11
N LEU A 111 3.65 19.69 4.49
CA LEU A 111 4.71 20.17 5.39
C LEU A 111 4.70 19.45 6.72
N ARG A 112 3.51 19.18 7.28
CA ARG A 112 3.38 18.44 8.53
C ARG A 112 3.90 17.00 8.39
N ALA A 113 3.63 16.32 7.27
CA ALA A 113 4.16 14.99 7.00
C ALA A 113 5.69 14.99 6.94
N ALA A 114 6.30 15.96 6.25
CA ALA A 114 7.74 16.14 6.21
C ALA A 114 8.34 16.38 7.61
N GLN A 115 7.76 17.31 8.39
CA GLN A 115 8.21 17.62 9.74
C GLN A 115 8.20 16.43 10.68
N LEU A 116 7.20 15.55 10.58
CA LEU A 116 7.10 14.33 11.39
C LEU A 116 8.25 13.35 11.11
N SER A 117 8.81 13.36 9.91
CA SER A 117 9.99 12.57 9.55
C SER A 117 11.32 13.32 9.77
N GLY A 118 11.28 14.51 10.38
CA GLY A 118 12.46 15.32 10.65
C GLY A 118 12.95 16.15 9.46
N VAL A 119 12.20 16.20 8.36
CA VAL A 119 12.54 16.98 7.16
C VAL A 119 12.01 18.41 7.33
N LYS A 120 12.87 19.39 7.08
CA LYS A 120 12.52 20.81 7.10
C LYS A 120 12.38 21.31 5.66
N LEU A 121 11.17 21.62 5.27
CA LEU A 121 10.81 22.12 3.94
C LEU A 121 10.01 23.41 4.06
N GLY A 122 10.08 24.23 3.00
CA GLY A 122 9.17 25.33 2.78
C GLY A 122 8.04 24.97 1.81
N LEU A 123 7.04 25.87 1.69
CA LEU A 123 5.92 25.66 0.75
C LEU A 123 6.38 25.59 -0.72
N GLY A 124 7.46 26.30 -1.09
CA GLY A 124 8.03 26.24 -2.44
C GLY A 124 8.49 24.82 -2.81
N GLU A 125 9.23 24.15 -1.92
CA GLU A 125 9.73 22.79 -2.14
C GLU A 125 8.57 21.77 -2.19
N VAL A 126 7.52 21.98 -1.40
CA VAL A 126 6.29 21.18 -1.49
C VAL A 126 5.59 21.38 -2.83
N ALA A 127 5.52 22.64 -3.32
CA ALA A 127 4.94 22.95 -4.62
C ALA A 127 5.71 22.31 -5.77
N GLU A 128 7.04 22.35 -5.74
CA GLU A 128 7.90 21.64 -6.69
C GLU A 128 7.67 20.12 -6.64
N GLN A 129 7.54 19.56 -5.44
CA GLN A 129 7.24 18.13 -5.29
C GLN A 129 5.90 17.74 -5.92
N LEU A 130 4.87 18.58 -5.82
CA LEU A 130 3.58 18.33 -6.46
C LEU A 130 3.70 18.26 -7.99
N GLN A 131 4.57 19.05 -8.61
CA GLN A 131 4.80 19.01 -10.06
C GLN A 131 5.33 17.66 -10.52
N HIS A 132 6.18 16.99 -9.73
CA HIS A 132 6.65 15.63 -10.04
C HIS A 132 5.51 14.59 -10.10
N TYR A 133 4.36 14.89 -9.48
CA TYR A 133 3.15 14.08 -9.53
C TYR A 133 2.11 14.61 -10.53
N ASN A 134 2.53 15.45 -11.50
CA ASN A 134 1.65 16.08 -12.48
C ASN A 134 0.49 16.85 -11.82
N LEU A 135 0.80 17.56 -10.76
CA LEU A 135 -0.13 18.45 -10.04
C LEU A 135 0.37 19.89 -10.15
N GLN A 136 -0.57 20.82 -10.22
CA GLN A 136 -0.24 22.24 -10.28
C GLN A 136 0.34 22.70 -8.93
N PRO A 137 1.43 23.50 -8.91
CA PRO A 137 2.09 23.96 -7.68
C PRO A 137 1.16 24.80 -6.80
N GLU A 138 0.20 25.50 -7.38
CA GLU A 138 -0.79 26.34 -6.69
C GLU A 138 -1.70 25.52 -5.77
N LEU A 139 -1.77 24.20 -5.93
CA LEU A 139 -2.55 23.31 -5.08
C LEU A 139 -2.10 23.34 -3.61
N VAL A 140 -0.90 23.80 -3.30
CA VAL A 140 -0.45 23.99 -1.91
C VAL A 140 -1.37 24.95 -1.13
N GLU A 141 -1.99 25.91 -1.83
CA GLU A 141 -2.90 26.90 -1.25
C GLU A 141 -4.36 26.46 -1.28
N GLU A 142 -4.68 25.35 -1.95
CA GLU A 142 -6.04 24.87 -2.09
C GLU A 142 -6.46 23.92 -0.95
N PHE A 143 -7.78 23.82 -0.76
CA PHE A 143 -8.37 22.87 0.19
C PHE A 143 -8.66 21.53 -0.49
N PRO A 144 -8.57 20.39 0.23
CA PRO A 144 -8.81 19.07 -0.31
C PRO A 144 -10.14 18.90 -1.07
N ARG A 145 -11.18 19.64 -0.69
CA ARG A 145 -12.50 19.61 -1.35
C ARG A 145 -12.48 20.07 -2.82
N LYS A 146 -11.43 20.77 -3.25
CA LYS A 146 -11.26 21.20 -4.65
C LYS A 146 -10.53 20.14 -5.50
N LEU A 147 -9.98 19.12 -4.88
CA LEU A 147 -9.26 18.07 -5.57
C LEU A 147 -10.22 17.05 -6.16
N SER A 148 -9.96 16.59 -7.37
CA SER A 148 -10.56 15.34 -7.85
C SER A 148 -10.01 14.14 -7.05
N GLY A 149 -10.68 12.99 -7.12
CA GLY A 149 -10.20 11.78 -6.44
C GLY A 149 -8.77 11.40 -6.85
N GLY A 150 -8.46 11.45 -8.14
CA GLY A 150 -7.11 11.18 -8.66
C GLY A 150 -6.07 12.23 -8.21
N MET A 151 -6.43 13.51 -8.18
CA MET A 151 -5.53 14.55 -7.64
C MET A 151 -5.23 14.31 -6.17
N ALA A 152 -6.25 14.03 -5.36
CA ALA A 152 -6.08 13.80 -3.93
C ALA A 152 -5.18 12.57 -3.65
N LYS A 153 -5.30 11.50 -4.44
CA LYS A 153 -4.40 10.34 -4.34
C LYS A 153 -2.96 10.68 -4.67
N ARG A 154 -2.73 11.46 -5.72
CA ARG A 154 -1.38 11.91 -6.08
C ARG A 154 -0.79 12.84 -5.02
N VAL A 155 -1.61 13.69 -4.40
CA VAL A 155 -1.22 14.48 -3.21
C VAL A 155 -0.83 13.57 -2.05
N LEU A 156 -1.64 12.55 -1.72
CA LEU A 156 -1.31 11.58 -0.66
C LEU A 156 -0.02 10.81 -0.96
N ALA A 157 0.16 10.37 -2.20
CA ALA A 157 1.38 9.69 -2.61
C ALA A 157 2.63 10.59 -2.55
N SER A 158 2.48 11.89 -2.84
CA SER A 158 3.59 12.84 -2.70
C SER A 158 4.09 13.00 -1.27
N CYS A 159 3.26 12.69 -0.25
CA CYS A 159 3.71 12.65 1.15
C CYS A 159 4.89 11.70 1.35
N ALA A 160 4.90 10.55 0.64
CA ALA A 160 6.00 9.59 0.75
C ALA A 160 7.34 10.18 0.26
N ALA A 161 7.31 11.02 -0.77
CA ALA A 161 8.49 11.71 -1.30
C ALA A 161 9.04 12.77 -0.34
N LEU A 162 8.16 13.40 0.44
CA LEU A 162 8.52 14.44 1.39
C LEU A 162 9.04 13.89 2.74
N THR A 163 9.12 12.56 2.90
CA THR A 163 9.58 11.91 4.12
C THR A 163 10.87 11.13 3.88
N HIS A 164 11.64 10.91 4.94
CA HIS A 164 12.80 10.01 4.94
C HIS A 164 12.44 8.58 5.41
N ALA A 165 11.16 8.23 5.41
CA ALA A 165 10.72 6.91 5.85
C ALA A 165 11.39 5.80 5.05
N GLN A 166 11.93 4.82 5.74
CA GLN A 166 12.61 3.67 5.15
C GLN A 166 11.62 2.70 4.49
N TYR A 167 10.38 2.62 5.03
CA TYR A 167 9.33 1.78 4.46
C TYR A 167 8.09 2.61 4.15
N ILE A 168 7.53 2.38 2.97
CA ILE A 168 6.29 2.99 2.50
C ILE A 168 5.22 1.90 2.48
N LEU A 169 4.14 2.13 3.23
CA LEU A 169 2.96 1.28 3.27
C LEU A 169 1.87 1.95 2.42
N ALA A 170 1.67 1.46 1.21
CA ALA A 170 0.78 2.07 0.21
C ALA A 170 -0.50 1.25 0.05
N ASP A 171 -1.65 1.85 0.38
CA ASP A 171 -2.95 1.18 0.39
C ASP A 171 -3.78 1.59 -0.82
N GLU A 172 -3.94 0.70 -1.79
CA GLU A 172 -4.74 0.87 -3.02
C GLU A 172 -4.58 2.23 -3.71
N ILE A 173 -3.34 2.73 -3.78
CA ILE A 173 -3.04 4.08 -4.27
C ILE A 173 -3.33 4.28 -5.76
N THR A 174 -3.43 3.19 -6.53
CA THR A 174 -3.70 3.22 -7.97
C THR A 174 -5.20 3.12 -8.30
N SER A 175 -6.05 2.77 -7.34
CA SER A 175 -7.49 2.67 -7.56
C SER A 175 -8.06 4.03 -8.00
N TRP A 176 -8.96 4.05 -8.99
CA TRP A 176 -9.57 5.26 -9.59
C TRP A 176 -8.61 6.15 -10.39
N LEU A 177 -7.40 5.70 -10.67
CA LEU A 177 -6.51 6.30 -11.64
C LEU A 177 -6.68 5.57 -12.99
N ASP A 178 -6.53 6.29 -14.09
CA ASP A 178 -6.31 5.66 -15.38
C ASP A 178 -4.92 5.01 -15.44
N ASP A 179 -4.69 4.16 -16.44
CA ASP A 179 -3.45 3.40 -16.59
C ASP A 179 -2.21 4.29 -16.65
N GLU A 180 -2.29 5.43 -17.31
CA GLU A 180 -1.15 6.33 -17.44
C GLU A 180 -0.73 6.89 -16.09
N HIS A 181 -1.67 7.45 -15.33
CA HIS A 181 -1.40 8.01 -14.00
C HIS A 181 -1.02 6.91 -12.98
N ALA A 182 -1.62 5.73 -13.07
CA ALA A 182 -1.24 4.59 -12.22
C ALA A 182 0.21 4.15 -12.49
N CYS A 183 0.60 4.03 -13.76
CA CYS A 183 1.98 3.68 -14.13
C CYS A 183 2.99 4.75 -13.72
N GLN A 184 2.67 6.03 -13.89
CA GLN A 184 3.52 7.13 -13.45
C GLN A 184 3.74 7.08 -11.93
N LEU A 185 2.67 6.89 -11.17
CA LEU A 185 2.72 6.79 -9.71
C LEU A 185 3.59 5.62 -9.25
N LEU A 186 3.40 4.43 -9.84
CA LEU A 186 4.19 3.24 -9.52
C LEU A 186 5.66 3.39 -9.94
N THR A 187 5.93 4.09 -11.04
CA THR A 187 7.31 4.44 -11.45
C THR A 187 7.98 5.32 -10.40
N HIS A 188 7.30 6.31 -9.84
CA HIS A 188 7.83 7.14 -8.74
C HIS A 188 8.11 6.28 -7.50
N LEU A 189 7.19 5.38 -7.12
CA LEU A 189 7.44 4.45 -6.00
C LEU A 189 8.66 3.55 -6.27
N LYS A 190 8.78 3.02 -7.49
CA LYS A 190 9.95 2.20 -7.86
C LYS A 190 11.25 3.00 -7.76
N GLY A 191 11.23 4.29 -8.05
CA GLY A 191 12.35 5.20 -7.83
C GLY A 191 12.80 5.26 -6.37
N PHE A 192 11.88 5.17 -5.40
CA PHE A 192 12.26 5.08 -3.99
C PHE A 192 12.94 3.75 -3.63
N CYS A 193 12.57 2.65 -4.28
CA CYS A 193 13.29 1.38 -4.11
C CYS A 193 14.75 1.50 -4.55
N GLN A 194 15.01 2.21 -5.64
CA GLN A 194 16.39 2.47 -6.09
C GLN A 194 17.21 3.31 -5.08
N GLN A 195 16.53 4.07 -4.22
CA GLN A 195 17.12 4.81 -3.10
C GLN A 195 17.26 3.96 -1.82
N GLY A 196 16.96 2.67 -1.89
CA GLY A 196 17.05 1.73 -0.76
C GLY A 196 15.82 1.68 0.14
N ARG A 197 14.69 2.33 -0.22
CA ARG A 197 13.45 2.27 0.56
C ARG A 197 12.66 1.00 0.23
N GLY A 198 12.08 0.34 1.24
CA GLY A 198 11.19 -0.82 1.05
C GLY A 198 9.74 -0.36 0.87
N ILE A 199 8.98 -1.02 0.00
CA ILE A 199 7.58 -0.65 -0.26
C ILE A 199 6.69 -1.88 -0.12
N LEU A 200 5.66 -1.79 0.72
CA LEU A 200 4.56 -2.73 0.76
C LEU A 200 3.33 -2.05 0.12
N TRP A 201 2.96 -2.49 -1.05
CA TRP A 201 1.85 -1.95 -1.81
C TRP A 201 0.68 -2.93 -1.84
N VAL A 202 -0.44 -2.54 -1.26
CA VAL A 202 -1.70 -3.29 -1.32
C VAL A 202 -2.45 -2.90 -2.58
N THR A 203 -2.91 -3.91 -3.33
CA THR A 203 -3.70 -3.71 -4.54
C THR A 203 -4.58 -4.93 -4.83
N HIS A 204 -5.61 -4.77 -5.63
CA HIS A 204 -6.36 -5.86 -6.26
C HIS A 204 -5.96 -6.05 -7.73
N ASP A 205 -5.06 -5.22 -8.24
CA ASP A 205 -4.62 -5.24 -9.63
C ASP A 205 -3.36 -6.11 -9.80
N LEU A 206 -3.58 -7.36 -10.22
CA LEU A 206 -2.50 -8.32 -10.46
C LEU A 206 -1.66 -7.95 -11.69
N ALA A 207 -2.25 -7.30 -12.70
CA ALA A 207 -1.53 -6.88 -13.91
C ALA A 207 -0.49 -5.80 -13.59
N LEU A 208 -0.90 -4.76 -12.85
CA LEU A 208 0.04 -3.73 -12.37
C LEU A 208 1.07 -4.32 -11.40
N ALA A 209 0.67 -5.25 -10.51
CA ALA A 209 1.60 -5.94 -9.61
C ALA A 209 2.66 -6.72 -10.40
N ALA A 210 2.27 -7.47 -11.43
CA ALA A 210 3.19 -8.21 -12.31
C ALA A 210 4.14 -7.30 -13.12
N ARG A 211 3.75 -6.04 -13.31
CA ARG A 211 4.54 -5.08 -14.09
C ARG A 211 5.57 -4.32 -13.24
N PHE A 212 5.24 -3.99 -12.00
CA PHE A 212 6.02 -3.08 -11.15
C PHE A 212 6.67 -3.72 -9.92
N ALA A 213 6.07 -4.77 -9.33
CA ALA A 213 6.59 -5.37 -8.12
C ALA A 213 7.85 -6.22 -8.36
N ASP A 214 8.66 -6.37 -7.32
CA ASP A 214 9.76 -7.33 -7.26
C ASP A 214 9.27 -8.69 -6.76
N LYS A 215 8.26 -8.65 -5.86
CA LYS A 215 7.54 -9.82 -5.35
C LYS A 215 6.06 -9.54 -5.27
N ILE A 216 5.28 -10.59 -5.46
CA ILE A 216 3.83 -10.59 -5.34
C ILE A 216 3.46 -11.58 -4.24
N ALA A 217 2.89 -11.07 -3.16
CA ALA A 217 2.31 -11.86 -2.09
C ALA A 217 0.80 -11.97 -2.36
N VAL A 218 0.29 -13.18 -2.55
CA VAL A 218 -1.11 -13.41 -2.93
C VAL A 218 -1.90 -13.83 -1.70
N LEU A 219 -2.88 -13.01 -1.33
CA LEU A 219 -3.81 -13.25 -0.23
C LEU A 219 -5.08 -13.89 -0.78
N HIS A 220 -5.57 -14.93 -0.12
CA HIS A 220 -6.84 -15.56 -0.45
C HIS A 220 -7.49 -16.14 0.80
N GLY A 221 -8.78 -15.84 0.99
CA GLY A 221 -9.53 -16.31 2.15
C GLY A 221 -8.95 -15.88 3.50
N GLY A 222 -8.26 -14.73 3.56
CA GLY A 222 -7.60 -14.23 4.76
C GLY A 222 -6.26 -14.90 5.09
N GLU A 223 -5.73 -15.75 4.22
CA GLU A 223 -4.43 -16.41 4.38
C GLU A 223 -3.47 -16.02 3.25
N LEU A 224 -2.17 -16.02 3.56
CA LEU A 224 -1.15 -15.89 2.52
C LEU A 224 -1.07 -17.20 1.74
N HIS A 225 -1.57 -17.18 0.50
CA HIS A 225 -1.62 -18.35 -0.35
C HIS A 225 -0.23 -18.71 -0.89
N GLU A 226 0.45 -17.74 -1.48
CA GLU A 226 1.83 -17.89 -1.94
C GLU A 226 2.52 -16.53 -2.14
N THR A 227 3.85 -16.58 -2.26
CA THR A 227 4.66 -15.43 -2.66
C THR A 227 5.52 -15.83 -3.86
N LEU A 228 5.45 -15.07 -4.94
CA LEU A 228 6.15 -15.36 -6.20
C LEU A 228 6.72 -14.09 -6.81
N THR A 229 7.65 -14.26 -7.75
CA THR A 229 8.14 -13.15 -8.57
C THR A 229 7.21 -12.91 -9.76
N PRO A 230 7.18 -11.69 -10.34
CA PRO A 230 6.47 -11.44 -11.59
C PRO A 230 6.90 -12.36 -12.74
N GLN A 231 8.17 -12.76 -12.77
CA GLN A 231 8.67 -13.71 -13.76
C GLN A 231 8.03 -15.08 -13.57
N ALA A 232 8.02 -15.63 -12.34
CA ALA A 232 7.39 -16.91 -12.04
C ALA A 232 5.89 -16.91 -12.41
N LEU A 233 5.19 -15.79 -12.17
CA LEU A 233 3.79 -15.62 -12.55
C LEU A 233 3.61 -15.72 -14.08
N ARG A 234 4.44 -15.03 -14.87
CA ARG A 234 4.39 -15.06 -16.35
C ARG A 234 4.77 -16.42 -16.92
N GLU A 235 5.65 -17.15 -16.25
CA GLU A 235 6.08 -18.50 -16.62
C GLU A 235 5.12 -19.61 -16.13
N ASN A 236 3.98 -19.23 -15.59
CA ASN A 236 2.98 -20.13 -15.01
C ASN A 236 3.55 -21.08 -13.94
N ALA A 237 4.53 -20.59 -13.17
CA ALA A 237 5.16 -21.37 -12.10
C ALA A 237 4.44 -21.24 -10.74
N GLY A 238 3.38 -20.43 -10.64
CA GLY A 238 2.53 -20.31 -9.45
C GLY A 238 1.57 -21.49 -9.28
N SER A 239 0.85 -21.53 -8.15
CA SER A 239 -0.20 -22.51 -7.90
C SER A 239 -1.29 -22.48 -8.98
N PRO A 240 -2.04 -23.58 -9.20
CA PRO A 240 -3.13 -23.62 -10.20
C PRO A 240 -4.15 -22.50 -10.01
N TRP A 241 -4.41 -22.13 -8.77
CA TRP A 241 -5.34 -21.04 -8.46
C TRP A 241 -4.79 -19.68 -8.91
N VAL A 242 -3.53 -19.37 -8.61
CA VAL A 242 -2.89 -18.11 -9.06
C VAL A 242 -2.76 -18.07 -10.58
N GLN A 243 -2.44 -19.21 -11.22
CA GLN A 243 -2.43 -19.29 -12.68
C GLN A 243 -3.81 -19.01 -13.27
N SER A 244 -4.89 -19.52 -12.66
CA SER A 244 -6.26 -19.23 -13.11
C SER A 244 -6.63 -17.75 -12.99
N LEU A 245 -6.19 -17.08 -11.91
CA LEU A 245 -6.35 -15.64 -11.74
C LEU A 245 -5.59 -14.85 -12.81
N TRP A 246 -4.34 -15.25 -13.09
CA TRP A 246 -3.52 -14.62 -14.10
C TRP A 246 -4.12 -14.78 -15.51
N ALA A 247 -4.56 -15.98 -15.87
CA ALA A 247 -5.20 -16.28 -17.15
C ALA A 247 -6.56 -15.58 -17.33
N ALA A 248 -7.25 -15.25 -16.23
CA ALA A 248 -8.53 -14.53 -16.26
C ALA A 248 -8.38 -13.04 -16.54
N LEU A 249 -7.17 -12.48 -16.51
CA LEU A 249 -6.94 -11.08 -16.81
C LEU A 249 -7.28 -10.76 -18.28
N PRO A 250 -7.96 -9.64 -18.57
CA PRO A 250 -8.34 -9.27 -19.95
C PRO A 250 -7.15 -9.24 -20.90
N GLU A 251 -6.00 -8.72 -20.46
CA GLU A 251 -4.78 -8.64 -21.26
C GLU A 251 -4.26 -10.02 -21.68
N GLN A 252 -4.39 -11.04 -20.83
CA GLN A 252 -3.98 -12.41 -21.13
C GLN A 252 -4.96 -13.11 -22.07
N GLN A 253 -6.25 -12.82 -21.97
CA GLN A 253 -7.26 -13.37 -22.86
C GLN A 253 -7.11 -12.82 -24.30
N PHE A 254 -6.68 -11.57 -24.47
CA PHE A 254 -6.38 -11.00 -25.79
C PHE A 254 -5.16 -11.67 -26.43
N LEU A 255 -4.14 -12.00 -25.66
CA LEU A 255 -2.94 -12.70 -26.17
C LEU A 255 -3.24 -14.16 -26.53
N ALA A 256 -4.11 -14.83 -25.77
CA ALA A 256 -4.46 -16.25 -26.02
C ALA A 256 -5.42 -16.42 -27.22
N ASN A 257 -6.27 -15.45 -27.50
CA ASN A 257 -7.23 -15.50 -28.59
C ASN A 257 -6.71 -14.98 -29.94
N GLY A 258 -5.40 -14.70 -30.03
CA GLY A 258 -4.61 -14.28 -31.19
C GLY A 258 -5.39 -14.06 -32.48
N SER A 259 -5.86 -12.88 -32.70
CA SER A 259 -6.11 -12.19 -33.98
C SER A 259 -7.25 -11.18 -33.86
N PHE A 260 -6.91 -9.91 -33.72
CA PHE A 260 -7.79 -8.87 -34.27
C PHE A 260 -7.26 -8.51 -35.66
N THR A 261 -7.94 -9.02 -36.69
CA THR A 261 -7.92 -8.41 -38.01
C THR A 261 -8.79 -7.15 -37.89
N TYR A 262 -8.17 -6.00 -37.94
CA TYR A 262 -8.88 -4.75 -38.19
C TYR A 262 -9.44 -4.84 -39.60
N ALA A 263 -10.76 -4.88 -39.74
CA ALA A 263 -11.50 -4.59 -40.98
C ALA A 263 -11.87 -3.12 -41.01
#